data_580e98584cd990d1acbcd57dfdebaf37
#
_entry.id   580e98584cd990d1acbcd57dfdebaf37
#
_cell.length_a   1.000
_cell.length_b   1.000
_cell.length_c   1.000
_cell.angle_alpha   90.00
_cell.angle_beta   90.00
_cell.angle_gamma   90.00
#
_symmetry.space_group_name_H-M   'P 1'
#
loop_
_entity.id
_entity.type
_entity.pdbx_description
1 polymer ?
#
loop_
_entity_poly.entity_id
_entity_poly.type
_entity_poly.pdbx_seq_one_letter_code
_entity_poly.pdbx_strand_id
1 'polypeptide(L)'
;MIKIILMIICALALFFIAVMVADNKRFVVRHYKIRSPKIAEPMRLVFIADLHERCYGNENEKLVSRIEELKPDMILIGGDLIISRSVANYMRKTEGEAPDPVDLPWMKHSLLLVQRLSKICPVWFVRGNHEIRMQYFEELNAYDEQFIREMQAADVRFIGNGYTDLTTPEDTGTGGIRLCGLELPMQYYEKFKKTELPADDLRDMIGISDRNKFNILLTHSPVYFEQYTQWGADLCLCGHVHGGLMRLPVIGGVMGTRPNLFPKYSTGLYTMKTETDNAEHTGFMVLTCGLGVHTLPIRIFNPGEISCVELEPGEEPRATS
;
A
#
# COMPACT_ATOMS: atom_id res chain seq x y z
N MET A 1 37.41 -28.83 12.91
CA MET A 1 36.66 -28.40 11.72
C MET A 1 35.15 -28.30 12.00
N ILE A 2 34.44 -29.38 12.39
CA ILE A 2 32.98 -29.35 12.66
C ILE A 2 32.59 -28.31 13.72
N LYS A 3 33.30 -28.21 14.86
CA LYS A 3 33.01 -27.20 15.90
C LYS A 3 33.08 -25.76 15.38
N ILE A 4 34.04 -25.44 14.53
CA ILE A 4 34.19 -24.09 13.93
C ILE A 4 33.04 -23.82 12.98
N ILE A 5 32.63 -24.78 12.15
CA ILE A 5 31.49 -24.66 11.24
C ILE A 5 30.21 -24.40 12.04
N LEU A 6 29.99 -25.19 13.11
CA LEU A 6 28.81 -24.98 13.99
C LEU A 6 28.83 -23.59 14.65
N MET A 7 29.99 -23.13 15.12
CA MET A 7 30.10 -21.77 15.68
C MET A 7 29.77 -20.68 14.65
N ILE A 8 30.24 -20.82 13.41
CA ILE A 8 29.92 -19.89 12.32
C ILE A 8 28.40 -19.90 12.02
N ILE A 9 27.80 -21.08 11.92
CA ILE A 9 26.35 -21.22 11.68
C ILE A 9 25.55 -20.56 12.81
N CYS A 10 25.92 -20.81 14.07
CA CYS A 10 25.28 -20.18 15.23
C CYS A 10 25.42 -18.66 15.22
N ALA A 11 26.61 -18.14 14.91
CA ALA A 11 26.85 -16.71 14.83
C ALA A 11 26.03 -16.05 13.72
N LEU A 12 25.93 -16.68 12.54
CA LEU A 12 25.09 -16.20 11.44
C LEU A 12 23.59 -16.22 11.82
N ALA A 13 23.13 -17.30 12.47
CA ALA A 13 21.74 -17.40 12.93
C ALA A 13 21.42 -16.27 13.93
N LEU A 14 22.28 -16.03 14.91
CA LEU A 14 22.11 -14.94 15.88
C LEU A 14 22.14 -13.57 15.20
N PHE A 15 22.99 -13.36 14.22
CA PHE A 15 23.02 -12.13 13.43
C PHE A 15 21.67 -11.90 12.71
N PHE A 16 21.15 -12.90 11.98
CA PHE A 16 19.88 -12.77 11.28
C PHE A 16 18.69 -12.57 12.24
N ILE A 17 18.72 -13.22 13.41
CA ILE A 17 17.70 -12.99 14.45
C ILE A 17 17.78 -11.55 14.95
N ALA A 18 18.96 -11.01 15.19
CA ALA A 18 19.14 -9.62 15.62
C ALA A 18 18.64 -8.64 14.56
N VAL A 19 18.97 -8.85 13.29
CA VAL A 19 18.46 -8.05 12.17
C VAL A 19 16.93 -8.13 12.10
N MET A 20 16.36 -9.33 12.19
CA MET A 20 14.91 -9.54 12.18
C MET A 20 14.21 -8.78 13.31
N VAL A 21 14.75 -8.83 14.53
CA VAL A 21 14.21 -8.10 15.68
C VAL A 21 14.29 -6.59 15.47
N ALA A 22 15.42 -6.10 14.93
CA ALA A 22 15.61 -4.68 14.64
C ALA A 22 14.65 -4.19 13.54
N ASP A 23 14.54 -4.92 12.43
CA ASP A 23 13.69 -4.53 11.29
C ASP A 23 12.21 -4.62 11.61
N ASN A 24 11.81 -5.53 12.50
CA ASN A 24 10.43 -5.56 12.99
C ASN A 24 10.07 -4.38 13.91
N LYS A 25 11.03 -3.64 14.46
CA LYS A 25 10.80 -2.53 15.40
C LYS A 25 10.95 -1.15 14.79
N ARG A 26 11.44 -1.06 13.55
CA ARG A 26 11.74 0.21 12.89
C ARG A 26 11.07 0.32 11.54
N PHE A 27 10.97 1.53 11.07
CA PHE A 27 10.64 1.86 9.69
C PHE A 27 11.66 2.85 9.12
N VAL A 28 11.65 2.99 7.80
CA VAL A 28 12.46 3.95 7.05
C VAL A 28 11.55 4.80 6.16
N VAL A 29 12.01 5.99 5.80
CA VAL A 29 11.40 6.79 4.75
C VAL A 29 12.18 6.55 3.46
N ARG A 30 11.47 6.24 2.38
CA ARG A 30 12.03 6.16 1.03
C ARG A 30 11.44 7.27 0.18
N HIS A 31 12.30 7.97 -0.54
CA HIS A 31 11.91 9.06 -1.41
C HIS A 31 11.87 8.57 -2.86
N TYR A 32 10.77 8.87 -3.53
CA TYR A 32 10.54 8.58 -4.93
C TYR A 32 10.19 9.87 -5.65
N LYS A 33 10.80 10.11 -6.81
CA LYS A 33 10.56 11.31 -7.60
C LYS A 33 9.99 10.92 -8.95
N ILE A 34 8.83 11.47 -9.27
CA ILE A 34 8.10 11.23 -10.51
C ILE A 34 7.96 12.57 -11.23
N ARG A 35 8.35 12.60 -12.49
CA ARG A 35 8.18 13.77 -13.36
C ARG A 35 7.22 13.45 -14.48
N SER A 36 6.34 14.39 -14.79
CA SER A 36 5.43 14.30 -15.93
C SER A 36 5.05 15.68 -16.45
N PRO A 37 4.89 15.84 -17.75
CA PRO A 37 4.38 17.08 -18.34
C PRO A 37 2.92 17.34 -17.97
N LYS A 38 2.18 16.34 -17.45
CA LYS A 38 0.80 16.48 -16.98
C LYS A 38 0.71 17.09 -15.58
N ILE A 39 1.81 17.18 -14.84
CA ILE A 39 1.88 17.78 -13.51
C ILE A 39 2.13 19.28 -13.69
N ALA A 40 1.20 20.11 -13.24
CA ALA A 40 1.32 21.56 -13.34
C ALA A 40 2.20 22.12 -12.21
N GLU A 41 2.02 21.63 -10.99
CA GLU A 41 2.74 22.08 -9.80
C GLU A 41 3.28 20.94 -8.98
N PRO A 42 4.42 21.13 -8.26
CA PRO A 42 4.97 20.11 -7.40
C PRO A 42 3.97 19.71 -6.31
N MET A 43 3.86 18.40 -6.03
CA MET A 43 3.04 17.86 -4.96
C MET A 43 3.80 16.75 -4.24
N ARG A 44 3.71 16.73 -2.92
CA ARG A 44 4.31 15.68 -2.08
C ARG A 44 3.24 14.78 -1.49
N LEU A 45 3.29 13.52 -1.87
CA LEU A 45 2.42 12.49 -1.35
C LEU A 45 3.18 11.64 -0.32
N VAL A 46 2.52 11.29 0.76
CA VAL A 46 2.98 10.20 1.64
C VAL A 46 2.08 9.01 1.41
N PHE A 47 2.68 7.89 1.06
CA PHE A 47 1.99 6.62 0.86
C PHE A 47 2.39 5.61 1.92
N ILE A 48 1.40 4.99 2.57
CA ILE A 48 1.54 3.91 3.54
C ILE A 48 0.54 2.80 3.23
N ALA A 49 0.90 1.56 3.56
CA ALA A 49 0.01 0.39 3.47
C ALA A 49 0.46 -0.69 4.45
N ASP A 50 -0.34 -1.76 4.56
CA ASP A 50 0.03 -2.97 5.29
C ASP A 50 0.46 -2.68 6.75
N LEU A 51 -0.30 -1.90 7.49
CA LEU A 51 0.00 -1.62 8.90
C LEU A 51 -0.18 -2.88 9.76
N HIS A 52 -1.24 -3.67 9.46
CA HIS A 52 -1.56 -4.92 10.16
C HIS A 52 -1.49 -4.77 11.68
N GLU A 53 -2.20 -3.78 12.20
CA GLU A 53 -2.31 -3.50 13.64
C GLU A 53 -0.97 -3.13 14.31
N ARG A 54 0.07 -2.90 13.51
CA ARG A 54 1.38 -2.52 14.03
C ARG A 54 1.32 -1.15 14.68
N CYS A 55 2.03 -1.02 15.81
CA CYS A 55 2.17 0.24 16.51
C CYS A 55 3.65 0.64 16.63
N TYR A 56 3.97 1.87 16.23
CA TYR A 56 5.31 2.44 16.30
C TYR A 56 5.39 3.54 17.37
N GLY A 57 5.91 3.19 18.53
CA GLY A 57 5.88 4.02 19.72
C GLY A 57 4.54 3.90 20.45
N ASN A 58 4.22 4.87 21.31
CA ASN A 58 2.92 4.92 21.95
C ASN A 58 1.87 5.42 20.94
N GLU A 59 0.84 4.62 20.66
CA GLU A 59 -0.25 4.98 19.74
C GLU A 59 0.23 5.54 18.37
N ASN A 60 1.25 4.94 17.81
CA ASN A 60 1.86 5.34 16.52
C ASN A 60 2.51 6.74 16.50
N GLU A 61 2.84 7.32 17.65
CA GLU A 61 3.43 8.67 17.74
C GLU A 61 4.66 8.86 16.82
N LYS A 62 5.54 7.84 16.78
CA LYS A 62 6.76 7.90 15.95
C LYS A 62 6.44 7.94 14.47
N LEU A 63 5.41 7.20 14.05
CA LEU A 63 4.96 7.17 12.66
C LEU A 63 4.34 8.52 12.28
N VAL A 64 3.44 9.03 13.12
CA VAL A 64 2.76 10.32 12.91
C VAL A 64 3.77 11.46 12.85
N SER A 65 4.67 11.59 13.84
CA SER A 65 5.68 12.65 13.85
C SER A 65 6.57 12.60 12.61
N ARG A 66 6.94 11.39 12.16
CA ARG A 66 7.77 11.27 10.96
C ARG A 66 7.04 11.66 9.68
N ILE A 67 5.74 11.36 9.59
CA ILE A 67 4.92 11.78 8.45
C ILE A 67 4.72 13.31 8.46
N GLU A 68 4.47 13.91 9.62
CA GLU A 68 4.34 15.36 9.77
C GLU A 68 5.61 16.11 9.36
N GLU A 69 6.80 15.60 9.73
CA GLU A 69 8.10 16.16 9.31
C GLU A 69 8.28 16.18 7.80
N LEU A 70 7.67 15.25 7.07
CA LEU A 70 7.73 15.19 5.61
C LEU A 70 6.89 16.30 4.95
N LYS A 71 5.99 16.95 5.69
CA LYS A 71 5.09 18.00 5.19
C LYS A 71 4.36 17.56 3.91
N PRO A 72 3.57 16.49 3.96
CA PRO A 72 2.82 16.03 2.79
C PRO A 72 1.67 16.98 2.45
N ASP A 73 1.37 17.11 1.17
CA ASP A 73 0.15 17.75 0.68
C ASP A 73 -1.04 16.80 0.80
N MET A 74 -0.77 15.48 0.78
CA MET A 74 -1.78 14.43 0.88
C MET A 74 -1.17 13.13 1.41
N ILE A 75 -1.97 12.37 2.17
CA ILE A 75 -1.63 11.02 2.62
C ILE A 75 -2.55 10.02 1.92
N LEU A 76 -1.93 8.99 1.33
CA LEU A 76 -2.63 7.91 0.64
C LEU A 76 -2.38 6.59 1.38
N ILE A 77 -3.45 5.87 1.69
CA ILE A 77 -3.41 4.61 2.44
C ILE A 77 -3.89 3.49 1.54
N GLY A 78 -2.99 2.57 1.22
CA GLY A 78 -3.21 1.47 0.28
C GLY A 78 -3.76 0.18 0.89
N GLY A 79 -4.49 0.27 2.02
CA GLY A 79 -5.18 -0.87 2.62
C GLY A 79 -4.33 -1.71 3.59
N ASP A 80 -4.94 -2.79 4.06
CA ASP A 80 -4.40 -3.74 5.05
C ASP A 80 -3.91 -3.04 6.34
N LEU A 81 -4.75 -2.12 6.86
CA LEU A 81 -4.53 -1.51 8.17
C LEU A 81 -4.81 -2.50 9.30
N ILE A 82 -5.75 -3.43 9.09
CA ILE A 82 -6.21 -4.43 10.04
C ILE A 82 -5.90 -5.84 9.56
N ILE A 83 -6.15 -6.85 10.42
CA ILE A 83 -6.01 -8.27 10.09
C ILE A 83 -7.36 -8.96 10.22
N SER A 84 -8.01 -9.33 9.11
CA SER A 84 -9.32 -9.99 9.12
C SER A 84 -9.38 -11.26 9.99
N ARG A 85 -8.28 -12.03 10.09
CA ARG A 85 -8.21 -13.21 10.95
C ARG A 85 -8.25 -12.87 12.45
N SER A 86 -7.71 -11.72 12.86
CA SER A 86 -7.79 -11.25 14.26
C SER A 86 -9.25 -11.01 14.63
N VAL A 87 -10.02 -10.36 13.75
CA VAL A 87 -11.46 -10.14 13.91
C VAL A 87 -12.21 -11.47 14.04
N ALA A 88 -12.02 -12.39 13.09
CA ALA A 88 -12.68 -13.69 13.10
C ALA A 88 -12.32 -14.57 14.32
N ASN A 89 -11.08 -14.50 14.80
CA ASN A 89 -10.65 -15.23 15.99
C ASN A 89 -11.27 -14.66 17.27
N TYR A 90 -11.44 -13.35 17.33
CA TYR A 90 -12.09 -12.71 18.46
C TYR A 90 -13.56 -13.11 18.55
N MET A 91 -14.30 -12.99 17.46
CA MET A 91 -15.72 -13.37 17.40
C MET A 91 -15.99 -14.81 17.86
N ARG A 92 -15.10 -15.73 17.45
CA ARG A 92 -15.18 -17.13 17.92
C ARG A 92 -14.97 -17.29 19.43
N LYS A 93 -14.18 -16.40 20.07
CA LYS A 93 -13.92 -16.46 21.51
C LYS A 93 -15.01 -15.81 22.35
N THR A 94 -15.75 -14.88 21.79
CA THR A 94 -16.81 -14.12 22.49
C THR A 94 -18.22 -14.69 22.22
N GLU A 95 -18.32 -15.88 21.62
CA GLU A 95 -19.59 -16.57 21.32
C GLU A 95 -20.60 -15.70 20.54
N GLY A 96 -20.07 -14.76 19.72
CA GLY A 96 -20.88 -13.88 18.90
C GLY A 96 -21.36 -12.61 19.59
N GLU A 97 -21.03 -12.38 20.86
CA GLU A 97 -21.18 -11.06 21.46
C GLU A 97 -20.14 -10.11 20.86
N ALA A 98 -20.61 -9.26 19.95
CA ALA A 98 -19.77 -8.27 19.32
C ALA A 98 -19.53 -7.12 20.30
N PRO A 99 -18.28 -6.87 20.77
CA PRO A 99 -18.00 -5.64 21.50
C PRO A 99 -18.13 -4.46 20.54
N ASP A 100 -18.22 -3.27 21.12
CA ASP A 100 -18.09 -2.05 20.34
C ASP A 100 -16.77 -2.13 19.56
N PRO A 101 -16.77 -2.02 18.23
CA PRO A 101 -15.54 -2.05 17.42
C PRO A 101 -14.47 -1.05 17.82
N VAL A 102 -14.87 0.08 18.43
CA VAL A 102 -13.93 1.06 19.02
C VAL A 102 -13.11 0.45 20.14
N ASP A 103 -13.63 -0.56 20.84
CA ASP A 103 -12.94 -1.28 21.90
C ASP A 103 -12.08 -2.44 21.38
N LEU A 104 -12.15 -2.75 20.09
CA LEU A 104 -11.32 -3.79 19.49
C LEU A 104 -9.86 -3.33 19.39
N PRO A 105 -8.90 -3.98 20.09
CA PRO A 105 -7.52 -3.50 20.15
C PRO A 105 -6.86 -3.25 18.80
N TRP A 106 -7.20 -4.07 17.81
CA TRP A 106 -6.65 -3.97 16.46
C TRP A 106 -7.25 -2.80 15.66
N MET A 107 -8.53 -2.53 15.73
CA MET A 107 -9.13 -1.35 15.10
C MET A 107 -8.67 -0.06 15.78
N LYS A 108 -8.53 -0.08 17.10
CA LYS A 108 -8.10 1.07 17.89
C LYS A 108 -6.79 1.68 17.39
N HIS A 109 -5.75 0.88 17.15
CA HIS A 109 -4.46 1.40 16.70
C HIS A 109 -4.55 2.03 15.30
N SER A 110 -5.31 1.41 14.41
CA SER A 110 -5.53 1.93 13.05
C SER A 110 -6.37 3.20 13.07
N LEU A 111 -7.46 3.24 13.84
CA LEU A 111 -8.32 4.41 13.96
C LEU A 111 -7.58 5.59 14.62
N LEU A 112 -6.84 5.38 15.69
CA LEU A 112 -6.03 6.42 16.31
C LEU A 112 -4.96 6.97 15.37
N LEU A 113 -4.35 6.10 14.55
CA LEU A 113 -3.40 6.54 13.54
C LEU A 113 -4.07 7.48 12.55
N VAL A 114 -5.16 7.07 11.92
CA VAL A 114 -5.81 7.86 10.87
C VAL A 114 -6.40 9.17 11.41
N GLN A 115 -6.94 9.17 12.65
CA GLN A 115 -7.40 10.37 13.35
C GLN A 115 -6.29 11.41 13.58
N ARG A 116 -5.05 10.96 13.73
CA ARG A 116 -3.90 11.85 13.83
C ARG A 116 -3.41 12.32 12.48
N LEU A 117 -3.40 11.42 11.49
CA LEU A 117 -2.97 11.74 10.13
C LEU A 117 -3.89 12.76 9.45
N SER A 118 -5.20 12.65 9.66
CA SER A 118 -6.19 13.58 9.09
C SER A 118 -6.05 15.03 9.59
N LYS A 119 -5.36 15.24 10.74
CA LYS A 119 -5.02 16.56 11.26
C LYS A 119 -3.80 17.20 10.56
N ILE A 120 -3.03 16.42 9.82
CA ILE A 120 -1.84 16.90 9.09
C ILE A 120 -2.26 17.44 7.73
N CYS A 121 -2.96 16.62 6.94
CA CYS A 121 -3.43 16.97 5.60
C CYS A 121 -4.53 15.98 5.15
N PRO A 122 -5.19 16.18 3.99
CA PRO A 122 -6.19 15.24 3.48
C PRO A 122 -5.66 13.80 3.40
N VAL A 123 -6.46 12.85 3.90
CA VAL A 123 -6.15 11.41 3.90
C VAL A 123 -7.15 10.67 3.02
N TRP A 124 -6.65 9.83 2.12
CA TRP A 124 -7.45 8.95 1.29
C TRP A 124 -7.11 7.49 1.57
N PHE A 125 -8.11 6.64 1.51
CA PHE A 125 -8.01 5.22 1.82
C PHE A 125 -8.72 4.35 0.79
N VAL A 126 -8.09 3.23 0.41
CA VAL A 126 -8.71 2.08 -0.25
C VAL A 126 -8.51 0.83 0.60
N ARG A 127 -9.43 -0.12 0.49
CA ARG A 127 -9.30 -1.41 1.18
C ARG A 127 -8.19 -2.25 0.57
N GLY A 128 -7.45 -2.95 1.44
CA GLY A 128 -6.63 -4.08 1.07
C GLY A 128 -7.40 -5.40 1.11
N ASN A 129 -6.71 -6.51 0.88
CA ASN A 129 -7.38 -7.82 0.87
C ASN A 129 -7.88 -8.27 2.25
N HIS A 130 -7.35 -7.71 3.34
CA HIS A 130 -7.86 -8.02 4.68
C HIS A 130 -9.20 -7.34 4.95
N GLU A 131 -9.37 -6.08 4.60
CA GLU A 131 -10.64 -5.38 4.69
C GLU A 131 -11.66 -5.97 3.70
N ILE A 132 -11.29 -6.17 2.44
CA ILE A 132 -12.18 -6.77 1.43
C ILE A 132 -12.67 -8.15 1.86
N ARG A 133 -11.80 -8.96 2.49
CA ARG A 133 -12.20 -10.28 2.99
C ARG A 133 -13.33 -10.21 4.02
N MET A 134 -13.38 -9.16 4.84
CA MET A 134 -14.44 -9.01 5.83
C MET A 134 -15.82 -8.85 5.16
N GLN A 135 -15.87 -8.27 3.97
CA GLN A 135 -17.12 -8.11 3.21
C GLN A 135 -17.69 -9.46 2.71
N TYR A 136 -16.83 -10.47 2.52
CA TYR A 136 -17.25 -11.79 2.04
C TYR A 136 -17.81 -12.71 3.13
N PHE A 137 -17.62 -12.36 4.41
CA PHE A 137 -18.14 -13.11 5.54
C PHE A 137 -19.22 -12.29 6.23
N GLU A 138 -20.46 -12.78 6.18
CA GLU A 138 -21.62 -12.07 6.72
C GLU A 138 -21.39 -11.63 8.18
N GLU A 139 -20.81 -12.51 9.00
CA GLU A 139 -20.48 -12.23 10.39
C GLU A 139 -19.39 -11.15 10.57
N LEU A 140 -18.60 -10.82 9.54
CA LEU A 140 -17.53 -9.82 9.59
C LEU A 140 -17.92 -8.50 8.90
N ASN A 141 -18.94 -8.51 8.05
CA ASN A 141 -19.33 -7.35 7.24
C ASN A 141 -19.70 -6.14 8.10
N ALA A 142 -20.39 -6.33 9.20
CA ALA A 142 -20.76 -5.26 10.12
C ALA A 142 -19.52 -4.53 10.71
N TYR A 143 -18.41 -5.25 10.92
CA TYR A 143 -17.15 -4.67 11.39
C TYR A 143 -16.43 -3.88 10.28
N ASP A 144 -16.47 -4.35 9.03
CA ASP A 144 -15.96 -3.58 7.91
C ASP A 144 -16.72 -2.26 7.75
N GLU A 145 -18.04 -2.32 7.74
CA GLU A 145 -18.88 -1.12 7.65
C GLU A 145 -18.63 -0.14 8.79
N GLN A 146 -18.48 -0.64 10.02
CA GLN A 146 -18.21 0.22 11.14
C GLN A 146 -16.79 0.80 11.07
N PHE A 147 -15.77 0.00 10.69
CA PHE A 147 -14.41 0.50 10.48
C PHE A 147 -14.41 1.65 9.47
N ILE A 148 -15.13 1.52 8.37
CA ILE A 148 -15.25 2.59 7.37
C ILE A 148 -15.99 3.81 7.93
N ARG A 149 -17.06 3.63 8.70
CA ARG A 149 -17.78 4.76 9.36
C ARG A 149 -16.86 5.52 10.32
N GLU A 150 -16.07 4.81 11.13
CA GLU A 150 -15.11 5.44 12.05
C GLU A 150 -13.99 6.17 11.31
N MET A 151 -13.50 5.59 10.20
CA MET A 151 -12.54 6.25 9.32
C MET A 151 -13.10 7.57 8.75
N GLN A 152 -14.34 7.55 8.26
CA GLN A 152 -15.03 8.72 7.74
C GLN A 152 -15.30 9.77 8.84
N ALA A 153 -15.67 9.33 10.05
CA ALA A 153 -15.82 10.22 11.20
C ALA A 153 -14.49 10.89 11.61
N ALA A 154 -13.37 10.26 11.27
CA ALA A 154 -12.03 10.82 11.43
C ALA A 154 -11.57 11.69 10.24
N ASP A 155 -12.47 12.08 9.35
CA ASP A 155 -12.21 12.86 8.11
C ASP A 155 -11.28 12.13 7.12
N VAL A 156 -11.27 10.79 7.14
CA VAL A 156 -10.59 9.99 6.11
C VAL A 156 -11.54 9.77 4.95
N ARG A 157 -11.07 10.08 3.75
CA ARG A 157 -11.86 9.94 2.52
C ARG A 157 -11.67 8.55 1.95
N PHE A 158 -12.75 7.80 1.92
CA PHE A 158 -12.78 6.49 1.29
C PHE A 158 -13.08 6.63 -0.20
N ILE A 159 -12.19 6.16 -1.07
CA ILE A 159 -12.38 6.31 -2.51
C ILE A 159 -13.05 5.09 -3.16
N GLY A 160 -12.88 3.88 -2.59
CA GLY A 160 -13.47 2.65 -3.13
C GLY A 160 -13.11 2.41 -4.59
N ASN A 161 -14.05 1.84 -5.36
CA ASN A 161 -13.94 1.74 -6.81
C ASN A 161 -14.51 3.01 -7.45
N GLY A 162 -13.64 3.86 -7.99
CA GLY A 162 -14.02 5.14 -8.57
C GLY A 162 -12.87 6.13 -8.68
N TYR A 163 -13.20 7.38 -8.90
CA TYR A 163 -12.21 8.43 -8.99
C TYR A 163 -12.71 9.77 -8.44
N THR A 164 -11.77 10.67 -8.18
CA THR A 164 -12.00 12.07 -7.89
C THR A 164 -10.95 12.92 -8.58
N ASP A 165 -11.35 14.06 -9.11
CA ASP A 165 -10.41 15.02 -9.68
C ASP A 165 -9.92 15.96 -8.58
N LEU A 166 -8.61 15.99 -8.39
CA LEU A 166 -7.94 16.89 -7.46
C LEU A 166 -7.67 18.19 -8.19
N THR A 167 -8.69 19.05 -8.30
CA THR A 167 -8.56 20.35 -8.97
C THR A 167 -7.91 21.37 -8.04
N THR A 168 -6.96 22.14 -8.57
CA THR A 168 -6.53 23.38 -7.92
C THR A 168 -7.43 24.54 -8.37
N PRO A 169 -7.58 25.61 -7.58
CA PRO A 169 -8.37 26.79 -7.99
C PRO A 169 -7.91 27.45 -9.31
N GLU A 170 -6.68 27.16 -9.74
CA GLU A 170 -6.02 27.66 -10.95
C GLU A 170 -6.14 26.70 -12.15
N ASP A 171 -6.90 25.60 -11.99
CA ASP A 171 -7.04 24.58 -13.02
C ASP A 171 -7.73 25.17 -14.26
N THR A 172 -6.95 25.40 -15.31
CA THR A 172 -7.40 25.96 -16.60
C THR A 172 -8.07 24.93 -17.50
N GLY A 173 -8.38 23.72 -16.98
CA GLY A 173 -9.01 22.62 -17.71
C GLY A 173 -8.03 21.75 -18.51
N THR A 174 -6.74 22.09 -18.51
CA THR A 174 -5.69 21.26 -19.10
C THR A 174 -4.64 20.92 -18.03
N GLY A 175 -4.51 19.66 -17.70
CA GLY A 175 -3.67 19.18 -16.61
C GLY A 175 -4.49 18.93 -15.34
N GLY A 176 -3.81 18.73 -14.23
CA GLY A 176 -4.42 18.37 -12.95
C GLY A 176 -4.20 16.89 -12.64
N ILE A 177 -4.60 16.50 -11.43
CA ILE A 177 -4.39 15.15 -10.93
C ILE A 177 -5.74 14.48 -10.72
N ARG A 178 -5.90 13.28 -11.24
CA ARG A 178 -7.02 12.39 -10.94
C ARG A 178 -6.54 11.29 -10.00
N LEU A 179 -7.17 11.20 -8.85
CA LEU A 179 -6.98 10.08 -7.92
C LEU A 179 -8.07 9.03 -8.20
N CYS A 180 -7.64 7.82 -8.52
CA CYS A 180 -8.50 6.66 -8.73
C CYS A 180 -8.25 5.64 -7.63
N GLY A 181 -9.31 5.07 -7.06
CA GLY A 181 -9.23 3.94 -6.15
C GLY A 181 -9.66 2.67 -6.84
N LEU A 182 -8.93 1.57 -6.60
CA LEU A 182 -9.30 0.25 -7.13
C LEU A 182 -9.21 -0.80 -6.03
N GLU A 183 -10.35 -1.41 -5.72
CA GLU A 183 -10.49 -2.53 -4.81
C GLU A 183 -10.80 -3.79 -5.63
N LEU A 184 -9.82 -4.65 -5.79
CA LEU A 184 -9.98 -5.90 -6.52
C LEU A 184 -10.75 -6.93 -5.69
N PRO A 185 -11.75 -7.62 -6.23
CA PRO A 185 -12.39 -8.75 -5.59
C PRO A 185 -11.42 -9.84 -5.13
N MET A 186 -11.80 -10.62 -4.11
CA MET A 186 -10.92 -11.62 -3.47
C MET A 186 -10.32 -12.66 -4.43
N GLN A 187 -10.97 -12.97 -5.53
CA GLN A 187 -10.45 -13.89 -6.56
C GLN A 187 -9.11 -13.44 -7.15
N TYR A 188 -8.81 -12.14 -7.14
CA TYR A 188 -7.54 -11.60 -7.64
C TYR A 188 -6.40 -11.71 -6.62
N TYR A 189 -6.71 -12.09 -5.38
CA TYR A 189 -5.73 -12.34 -4.30
C TYR A 189 -5.44 -13.82 -4.02
N GLU A 190 -5.96 -14.73 -4.86
CA GLU A 190 -5.70 -16.17 -4.71
C GLU A 190 -4.21 -16.49 -4.82
N LYS A 191 -3.71 -17.31 -3.86
CA LYS A 191 -2.27 -17.59 -3.73
C LYS A 191 -1.72 -18.50 -4.84
N PHE A 192 -2.53 -19.47 -5.30
CA PHE A 192 -2.07 -20.53 -6.20
C PHE A 192 -2.49 -20.33 -7.66
N LYS A 193 -3.42 -19.42 -7.91
CA LYS A 193 -3.94 -19.13 -9.25
C LYS A 193 -3.89 -17.62 -9.50
N LYS A 194 -3.32 -17.21 -10.62
CA LYS A 194 -3.44 -15.83 -11.10
C LYS A 194 -4.72 -15.75 -11.92
N THR A 195 -5.74 -15.07 -11.41
CA THR A 195 -6.91 -14.69 -12.20
C THR A 195 -6.50 -13.61 -13.18
N GLU A 196 -6.92 -13.71 -14.43
CA GLU A 196 -6.72 -12.65 -15.42
C GLU A 196 -7.56 -11.44 -15.07
N LEU A 197 -7.05 -10.25 -15.33
CA LEU A 197 -7.74 -8.98 -15.14
C LEU A 197 -7.88 -8.32 -16.52
N PRO A 198 -9.00 -8.54 -17.22
CA PRO A 198 -9.26 -7.90 -18.50
C PRO A 198 -9.33 -6.37 -18.36
N ALA A 199 -8.97 -5.66 -19.43
CA ALA A 199 -9.03 -4.19 -19.42
C ALA A 199 -10.47 -3.66 -19.25
N ASP A 200 -11.45 -4.40 -19.75
CA ASP A 200 -12.87 -4.04 -19.59
C ASP A 200 -13.33 -4.13 -18.13
N ASP A 201 -12.86 -5.12 -17.37
CA ASP A 201 -13.17 -5.22 -15.93
C ASP A 201 -12.68 -3.98 -15.17
N LEU A 202 -11.48 -3.43 -15.52
CA LEU A 202 -11.00 -2.19 -14.92
C LEU A 202 -11.88 -1.00 -15.27
N ARG A 203 -12.33 -0.91 -16.53
CA ARG A 203 -13.24 0.15 -16.96
C ARG A 203 -14.59 0.09 -16.24
N ASP A 204 -15.10 -1.11 -16.03
CA ASP A 204 -16.35 -1.32 -15.31
C ASP A 204 -16.23 -0.96 -13.83
N MET A 205 -15.05 -1.22 -13.22
CA MET A 205 -14.82 -0.93 -11.80
C MET A 205 -14.55 0.56 -11.54
N ILE A 206 -13.71 1.21 -12.34
CA ILE A 206 -13.18 2.55 -12.05
C ILE A 206 -13.36 3.57 -13.19
N GLY A 207 -14.09 3.21 -14.25
CA GLY A 207 -14.31 4.08 -15.40
C GLY A 207 -13.12 4.18 -16.33
N ILE A 208 -13.16 5.18 -17.20
CA ILE A 208 -12.11 5.44 -18.21
C ILE A 208 -11.10 6.45 -17.63
N SER A 209 -9.82 6.20 -17.85
CA SER A 209 -8.76 7.13 -17.46
C SER A 209 -8.86 8.43 -18.28
N ASP A 210 -8.56 9.55 -17.66
CA ASP A 210 -8.47 10.84 -18.35
C ASP A 210 -7.03 11.08 -18.81
N ARG A 211 -6.81 10.99 -20.11
CA ARG A 211 -5.46 11.13 -20.71
C ARG A 211 -4.86 12.52 -20.55
N ASN A 212 -5.67 13.53 -20.30
CA ASN A 212 -5.22 14.91 -20.10
C ASN A 212 -4.75 15.15 -18.66
N LYS A 213 -5.10 14.26 -17.73
CA LYS A 213 -4.74 14.36 -16.31
C LYS A 213 -3.66 13.35 -15.94
N PHE A 214 -2.94 13.65 -14.86
CA PHE A 214 -2.04 12.68 -14.24
C PHE A 214 -2.88 11.72 -13.37
N ASN A 215 -3.04 10.48 -13.83
CA ASN A 215 -3.87 9.47 -13.16
C ASN A 215 -3.06 8.73 -12.10
N ILE A 216 -3.35 8.99 -10.83
CA ILE A 216 -2.82 8.21 -9.70
C ILE A 216 -3.81 7.08 -9.41
N LEU A 217 -3.38 5.85 -9.51
CA LEU A 217 -4.15 4.66 -9.12
C LEU A 217 -3.69 4.18 -7.74
N LEU A 218 -4.55 4.36 -6.75
CA LEU A 218 -4.38 3.81 -5.41
C LEU A 218 -5.04 2.43 -5.38
N THR A 219 -4.23 1.38 -5.24
CA THR A 219 -4.70 -0.01 -5.21
C THR A 219 -3.78 -0.88 -4.36
N HIS A 220 -4.30 -1.97 -3.82
CA HIS A 220 -3.50 -2.78 -2.91
C HIS A 220 -2.55 -3.74 -3.63
N SER A 221 -2.98 -4.38 -4.74
CA SER A 221 -2.22 -5.44 -5.42
C SER A 221 -1.29 -4.91 -6.52
N PRO A 222 0.02 -5.22 -6.51
CA PRO A 222 0.95 -4.84 -7.59
C PRO A 222 0.94 -5.83 -8.78
N VAL A 223 0.20 -6.93 -8.67
CA VAL A 223 0.29 -8.07 -9.60
C VAL A 223 -0.16 -7.71 -11.02
N TYR A 224 -1.01 -6.71 -11.13
CA TYR A 224 -1.65 -6.28 -12.38
C TYR A 224 -1.12 -4.93 -12.88
N PHE A 225 0.13 -4.60 -12.55
CA PHE A 225 0.74 -3.33 -12.95
C PHE A 225 0.70 -3.09 -14.45
N GLU A 226 0.85 -4.14 -15.26
CA GLU A 226 0.72 -4.04 -16.72
C GLU A 226 -0.68 -3.59 -17.15
N GLN A 227 -1.72 -4.22 -16.60
CA GLN A 227 -3.11 -3.88 -16.87
C GLN A 227 -3.46 -2.47 -16.40
N TYR A 228 -2.93 -2.06 -15.25
CA TYR A 228 -3.11 -0.70 -14.74
C TYR A 228 -2.49 0.34 -15.67
N THR A 229 -1.27 0.07 -16.17
CA THR A 229 -0.60 0.94 -17.14
C THR A 229 -1.36 0.98 -18.45
N GLN A 230 -1.82 -0.16 -18.97
CA GLN A 230 -2.66 -0.23 -20.17
C GLN A 230 -3.97 0.52 -20.03
N TRP A 231 -4.60 0.47 -18.85
CA TRP A 231 -5.79 1.28 -18.55
C TRP A 231 -5.50 2.78 -18.60
N GLY A 232 -4.28 3.20 -18.26
CA GLY A 232 -3.81 4.58 -18.33
C GLY A 232 -3.42 5.20 -16.99
N ALA A 233 -3.03 4.38 -16.02
CA ALA A 233 -2.42 4.87 -14.79
C ALA A 233 -1.03 5.43 -15.06
N ASP A 234 -0.80 6.69 -14.72
CA ASP A 234 0.53 7.32 -14.76
C ASP A 234 1.35 6.91 -13.53
N LEU A 235 0.71 6.78 -12.37
CA LEU A 235 1.33 6.32 -11.12
C LEU A 235 0.42 5.33 -10.40
N CYS A 236 0.92 4.13 -10.13
CA CYS A 236 0.29 3.15 -9.25
C CYS A 236 0.95 3.19 -7.87
N LEU A 237 0.14 3.21 -6.81
CA LEU A 237 0.61 3.09 -5.42
C LEU A 237 0.08 1.77 -4.86
N CYS A 238 1.01 0.84 -4.55
CA CYS A 238 0.68 -0.55 -4.19
C CYS A 238 1.39 -1.01 -2.91
N GLY A 239 0.72 -1.92 -2.18
CA GLY A 239 1.24 -2.64 -1.02
C GLY A 239 1.28 -4.15 -1.23
N HIS A 240 0.75 -4.91 -0.25
CA HIS A 240 0.45 -6.35 -0.33
C HIS A 240 1.65 -7.31 -0.26
N VAL A 241 2.82 -6.98 -0.80
CA VAL A 241 3.94 -7.94 -0.98
C VAL A 241 4.91 -7.93 0.21
N HIS A 242 4.79 -6.97 1.11
CA HIS A 242 5.63 -6.84 2.32
C HIS A 242 7.14 -6.88 2.05
N GLY A 243 7.59 -6.41 0.89
CA GLY A 243 8.99 -6.45 0.51
C GLY A 243 9.58 -7.83 0.28
N GLY A 244 8.73 -8.90 0.28
CA GLY A 244 9.15 -10.29 0.10
C GLY A 244 9.76 -10.92 1.36
N LEU A 245 9.26 -10.60 2.55
CA LEU A 245 9.65 -11.06 3.89
C LEU A 245 11.12 -10.78 4.23
N MET A 246 12.04 -11.32 3.45
CA MET A 246 13.50 -11.11 3.51
C MET A 246 13.96 -10.45 2.22
N ARG A 247 14.92 -9.54 2.32
CA ARG A 247 15.55 -8.92 1.15
C ARG A 247 17.02 -9.19 1.14
N LEU A 248 17.49 -9.68 0.02
CA LEU A 248 18.92 -9.88 -0.19
C LEU A 248 19.48 -8.72 -1.04
N PRO A 249 20.68 -8.21 -0.72
CA PRO A 249 21.35 -7.23 -1.56
C PRO A 249 21.38 -7.70 -3.02
N VAL A 250 21.12 -6.80 -3.96
CA VAL A 250 21.11 -7.05 -5.42
C VAL A 250 19.93 -7.91 -5.91
N ILE A 251 19.56 -8.98 -5.17
CA ILE A 251 18.54 -9.95 -5.58
C ILE A 251 17.11 -9.42 -5.29
N GLY A 252 16.95 -8.60 -4.24
CA GLY A 252 15.63 -8.10 -3.82
C GLY A 252 14.88 -9.03 -2.88
N GLY A 253 13.55 -9.04 -2.97
CA GLY A 253 12.68 -9.85 -2.11
C GLY A 253 12.81 -11.35 -2.40
N VAL A 254 12.82 -12.16 -1.34
CA VAL A 254 13.03 -13.61 -1.46
C VAL A 254 11.73 -14.37 -1.67
N MET A 255 10.62 -13.95 -1.03
CA MET A 255 9.35 -14.66 -1.09
C MET A 255 8.18 -13.71 -1.31
N GLY A 256 7.39 -13.95 -2.34
CA GLY A 256 6.17 -13.19 -2.60
C GLY A 256 4.97 -13.65 -1.75
N THR A 257 3.85 -12.96 -1.89
CA THR A 257 2.56 -13.34 -1.27
C THR A 257 1.98 -14.62 -1.88
N ARG A 258 2.35 -14.93 -3.10
CA ARG A 258 2.18 -16.25 -3.72
C ARG A 258 3.42 -17.09 -3.38
N PRO A 259 3.32 -18.43 -3.36
CA PRO A 259 4.46 -19.32 -3.07
C PRO A 259 5.46 -19.35 -4.23
N ASN A 260 5.99 -18.16 -4.59
CA ASN A 260 7.03 -17.98 -5.59
C ASN A 260 8.26 -17.36 -4.92
N LEU A 261 9.41 -17.90 -5.24
CA LEU A 261 10.70 -17.33 -4.86
C LEU A 261 11.05 -16.21 -5.86
N PHE A 262 11.67 -15.15 -5.33
CA PHE A 262 12.15 -14.00 -6.11
C PHE A 262 11.05 -13.37 -6.98
N PRO A 263 10.00 -12.81 -6.36
CA PRO A 263 8.89 -12.22 -7.09
C PRO A 263 9.36 -11.07 -7.97
N LYS A 264 8.74 -10.90 -9.15
CA LYS A 264 9.03 -9.82 -10.09
C LYS A 264 8.93 -8.44 -9.42
N TYR A 265 7.95 -8.27 -8.53
CA TYR A 265 7.73 -7.05 -7.76
C TYR A 265 7.87 -7.36 -6.28
N SER A 266 8.71 -6.61 -5.57
CA SER A 266 8.86 -6.75 -4.11
C SER A 266 8.77 -5.43 -3.36
N THR A 267 9.48 -4.40 -3.79
CA THR A 267 9.38 -3.02 -3.28
C THR A 267 10.22 -2.09 -4.16
N GLY A 268 9.92 -0.80 -4.15
CA GLY A 268 10.64 0.23 -4.87
C GLY A 268 9.84 0.85 -6.01
N LEU A 269 10.53 1.56 -6.87
CA LEU A 269 9.96 2.20 -8.06
C LEU A 269 10.14 1.28 -9.27
N TYR A 270 9.05 1.02 -9.96
CA TYR A 270 9.02 0.27 -11.22
C TYR A 270 8.47 1.16 -12.32
N THR A 271 8.95 0.94 -13.53
CA THR A 271 8.49 1.63 -14.74
C THR A 271 8.04 0.59 -15.76
N MET A 272 6.98 0.88 -16.46
CA MET A 272 6.44 0.06 -17.55
C MET A 272 6.00 0.94 -18.70
N LYS A 273 6.35 0.53 -19.90
CA LYS A 273 5.88 1.12 -21.14
C LYS A 273 4.86 0.20 -21.80
N THR A 274 3.76 0.75 -22.22
CA THR A 274 2.70 0.06 -22.95
C THR A 274 2.27 0.90 -24.15
N GLU A 275 1.68 0.26 -25.14
CA GLU A 275 0.96 0.96 -26.20
C GLU A 275 -0.52 1.00 -25.80
N THR A 276 -1.11 2.17 -25.77
CA THR A 276 -2.50 2.38 -25.44
C THR A 276 -3.09 3.37 -26.43
N ASP A 277 -4.16 2.98 -27.14
CA ASP A 277 -4.81 3.81 -28.16
C ASP A 277 -3.83 4.31 -29.24
N ASN A 278 -2.88 3.47 -29.66
CA ASN A 278 -1.80 3.74 -30.64
C ASN A 278 -0.80 4.82 -30.18
N ALA A 279 -0.70 5.08 -28.88
CA ALA A 279 0.31 5.96 -28.29
C ALA A 279 1.12 5.23 -27.22
N GLU A 280 2.42 5.50 -27.15
CA GLU A 280 3.26 5.01 -26.05
C GLU A 280 2.82 5.67 -24.74
N HIS A 281 2.60 4.87 -23.71
CA HIS A 281 2.28 5.32 -22.39
C HIS A 281 3.26 4.72 -21.38
N THR A 282 3.79 5.56 -20.49
CA THR A 282 4.69 5.16 -19.42
C THR A 282 3.96 5.21 -18.09
N GLY A 283 3.84 4.07 -17.43
CA GLY A 283 3.31 3.96 -16.07
C GLY A 283 4.43 3.74 -15.05
N PHE A 284 4.29 4.37 -13.91
CA PHE A 284 5.15 4.16 -12.73
C PHE A 284 4.40 3.39 -11.66
N MET A 285 5.10 2.57 -10.88
CA MET A 285 4.55 1.95 -9.69
C MET A 285 5.50 2.14 -8.52
N VAL A 286 5.02 2.78 -7.46
CA VAL A 286 5.67 2.76 -6.15
C VAL A 286 5.05 1.62 -5.34
N LEU A 287 5.87 0.61 -5.06
CA LEU A 287 5.49 -0.54 -4.26
C LEU A 287 6.17 -0.44 -2.90
N THR A 288 5.38 -0.22 -1.85
CA THR A 288 5.89 -0.19 -0.48
C THR A 288 6.13 -1.60 0.07
N CYS A 289 7.11 -1.75 0.97
CA CYS A 289 7.22 -2.98 1.75
C CYS A 289 6.30 -3.00 2.98
N GLY A 290 5.39 -2.05 3.09
CA GLY A 290 4.40 -1.97 4.16
C GLY A 290 5.00 -1.70 5.53
N LEU A 291 4.16 -1.40 6.50
CA LEU A 291 4.57 -1.07 7.87
C LEU A 291 4.54 -2.28 8.81
N GLY A 292 3.63 -3.21 8.62
CA GLY A 292 3.44 -4.38 9.48
C GLY A 292 3.64 -5.72 8.77
N VAL A 293 3.37 -6.77 9.50
CA VAL A 293 3.35 -8.17 9.03
C VAL A 293 2.20 -8.90 9.72
N HIS A 294 1.58 -9.87 9.05
CA HIS A 294 0.38 -10.55 9.60
C HIS A 294 0.54 -12.04 9.88
N THR A 295 1.38 -12.77 9.15
CA THR A 295 1.44 -14.23 9.29
C THR A 295 2.71 -14.69 10.01
N LEU A 296 3.86 -14.28 9.51
CA LEU A 296 5.17 -14.57 10.09
C LEU A 296 5.88 -13.25 10.36
N PRO A 297 6.34 -12.99 11.60
CA PRO A 297 7.02 -11.74 11.94
C PRO A 297 8.48 -11.74 11.41
N ILE A 298 8.64 -12.08 10.14
CA ILE A 298 9.94 -12.16 9.47
C ILE A 298 10.15 -10.91 8.63
N ARG A 299 11.06 -10.05 9.09
CA ARG A 299 11.62 -8.93 8.33
C ARG A 299 13.13 -8.95 8.47
N ILE A 300 13.84 -9.31 7.41
CA ILE A 300 15.30 -9.37 7.39
C ILE A 300 15.79 -8.49 6.25
N PHE A 301 16.56 -7.44 6.55
CA PHE A 301 16.94 -6.35 5.65
C PHE A 301 15.71 -5.68 4.98
N ASN A 302 14.60 -5.69 5.67
CA ASN A 302 13.29 -5.30 5.17
C ASN A 302 12.49 -4.54 6.24
N PRO A 303 12.97 -3.39 6.76
CA PRO A 303 12.23 -2.58 7.74
C PRO A 303 10.90 -2.09 7.16
N GLY A 304 9.97 -1.66 8.02
CA GLY A 304 8.76 -0.97 7.58
C GLY A 304 9.07 0.25 6.73
N GLU A 305 8.13 0.69 5.90
CA GLU A 305 8.36 1.78 4.95
C GLU A 305 7.25 2.82 4.96
N ILE A 306 7.66 4.10 5.01
CA ILE A 306 6.89 5.25 4.57
C ILE A 306 7.42 5.63 3.20
N SER A 307 6.57 5.64 2.17
CA SER A 307 6.95 6.07 0.83
C SER A 307 6.60 7.55 0.67
N CYS A 308 7.60 8.41 0.52
CA CYS A 308 7.45 9.83 0.20
C CYS A 308 7.60 10.00 -1.31
N VAL A 309 6.52 10.36 -1.99
CA VAL A 309 6.49 10.48 -3.45
C VAL A 309 6.38 11.96 -3.82
N GLU A 310 7.38 12.46 -4.51
CA GLU A 310 7.45 13.84 -5.00
C GLU A 310 7.05 13.85 -6.48
N LEU A 311 5.93 14.49 -6.77
CA LEU A 311 5.44 14.73 -8.12
C LEU A 311 5.98 16.08 -8.57
N GLU A 312 6.61 16.16 -9.74
CA GLU A 312 7.20 17.37 -10.28
C GLU A 312 6.80 17.60 -11.74
N PRO A 313 6.59 18.85 -12.17
CA PRO A 313 6.53 19.19 -13.58
C PRO A 313 7.82 18.77 -14.29
N GLY A 314 7.73 18.32 -15.52
CA GLY A 314 8.91 18.05 -16.35
C GLY A 314 8.74 16.88 -17.29
N GLU A 315 9.77 16.64 -18.10
CA GLU A 315 9.82 15.47 -18.98
C GLU A 315 9.99 14.19 -18.15
N GLU A 316 9.36 13.12 -18.62
CA GLU A 316 9.55 11.79 -18.02
C GLU A 316 11.03 11.39 -18.08
N PRO A 317 11.57 10.79 -17.01
CA PRO A 317 12.95 10.30 -17.05
C PRO A 317 13.10 9.29 -18.18
N ARG A 318 14.04 9.54 -19.08
CA ARG A 318 14.41 8.57 -20.11
C ARG A 318 14.81 7.28 -19.41
N ALA A 319 14.20 6.16 -19.82
CA ALA A 319 14.56 4.85 -19.31
C ALA A 319 16.08 4.67 -19.54
N THR A 320 16.85 4.61 -18.46
CA THR A 320 18.25 4.16 -18.54
C THR A 320 18.19 2.68 -18.86
N SER A 321 18.62 2.37 -20.09
CA SER A 321 18.74 1.01 -20.65
C SER A 321 19.67 0.12 -19.80
#